data_dee06c4c72e22b18abd522fec861447c
#
_entry.id   dee06c4c72e22b18abd522fec861447c
#
_cell.length_a   1.000
_cell.length_b   1.000
_cell.length_c   1.000
_cell.angle_alpha   90.00
_cell.angle_beta   90.00
_cell.angle_gamma   90.00
#
_symmetry.space_group_name_H-M   'P 1'
#
loop_
_entity.id
_entity.type
_entity.pdbx_description
1 polymer ?
#
loop_
_entity_poly.entity_id
_entity_poly.type
_entity_poly.pdbx_seq_one_letter_code
_entity_poly.pdbx_strand_id
1 'polypeptide(L)'
;MRCFSFLFFLFMLACSSHEEAFVPVTDDAQDVAYTRMVDSVEALLFYPYVVDTTDALIAPALGFYQQDSTPHHLWMQMRCHFLMAHLESGLKNLSEEAVAHYVTALKLLDAHFDPSQDKVCHYYSWIFRQLSRIVFQFSDEQCSKQLAYLGLDYALMAEDSVWIARSYSNLAKIYEGFGRPGEGDTAYLYCNKAASYVDAEHYPMEYAGVCITVANCFRHSHVYDQALELFAEAKSLADTASPMYHIACVYEAFVYFRMEDYASAIADLELALGTKDKNTRQQVAYGLSDCYERLGDTAKAAEHFLYVKSHREMETVDVKQNSNAVPMAKAYLAGRQPAEKNGLSPWLFVVAGIAVALLAFLLVQRSYKKKADAQREEADRQIVEAHDALKEKSLEVLVEKSKALYAAKPRTAWKEILTEFHAAYPDILPKLEKTYPDLTEGERNVALLSFLGFRIKEEAVLLHLSENTVMKYRSNLKKKVGFDPILALMS
;
A
#
# COMPACT_ATOMS: atom_id res chain seq x y z
N MET A 1 -45.84 -17.68 21.16
CA MET A 1 -44.64 -17.69 22.02
C MET A 1 -43.74 -18.90 21.84
N ARG A 2 -44.24 -20.13 21.66
CA ARG A 2 -43.36 -21.35 21.46
C ARG A 2 -42.60 -21.38 20.14
N CYS A 3 -43.11 -20.82 19.05
CA CYS A 3 -42.41 -20.75 17.78
C CYS A 3 -41.26 -19.71 17.78
N PHE A 4 -41.38 -18.67 18.59
CA PHE A 4 -40.32 -17.65 18.72
C PHE A 4 -39.10 -18.19 19.47
N SER A 5 -39.33 -19.05 20.48
CA SER A 5 -38.26 -19.71 21.21
C SER A 5 -37.49 -20.74 20.36
N PHE A 6 -38.18 -21.42 19.41
CA PHE A 6 -37.54 -22.40 18.53
C PHE A 6 -36.69 -21.73 17.44
N LEU A 7 -37.16 -20.59 16.90
CA LEU A 7 -36.39 -19.76 15.97
C LEU A 7 -35.18 -19.11 16.65
N PHE A 8 -35.33 -18.66 17.89
CA PHE A 8 -34.22 -18.11 18.67
C PHE A 8 -33.18 -19.18 19.03
N PHE A 9 -33.65 -20.42 19.30
CA PHE A 9 -32.75 -21.56 19.56
C PHE A 9 -32.01 -22.03 18.31
N LEU A 10 -32.64 -21.99 17.13
CA LEU A 10 -32.01 -22.25 15.84
C LEU A 10 -31.03 -21.14 15.46
N PHE A 11 -31.34 -19.89 15.80
CA PHE A 11 -30.45 -18.76 15.58
C PHE A 11 -29.22 -18.81 16.50
N MET A 12 -29.41 -19.22 17.77
CA MET A 12 -28.31 -19.44 18.73
C MET A 12 -27.43 -20.62 18.33
N LEU A 13 -28.00 -21.70 17.78
CA LEU A 13 -27.24 -22.84 17.24
C LEU A 13 -26.44 -22.46 15.97
N ALA A 14 -26.98 -21.60 15.12
CA ALA A 14 -26.25 -21.09 13.95
C ALA A 14 -25.12 -20.12 14.34
N CYS A 15 -25.30 -19.33 15.42
CA CYS A 15 -24.24 -18.47 15.93
C CYS A 15 -23.14 -19.24 16.69
N SER A 16 -23.50 -20.35 17.38
CA SER A 16 -22.52 -21.14 18.13
C SER A 16 -21.55 -21.94 17.24
N SER A 17 -21.99 -22.32 16.03
CA SER A 17 -21.13 -23.10 15.10
C SER A 17 -19.96 -22.31 14.52
N HIS A 18 -19.99 -20.99 14.58
CA HIS A 18 -18.92 -20.13 14.03
C HIS A 18 -17.81 -19.79 15.03
N GLU A 19 -18.08 -19.81 16.33
CA GLU A 19 -17.01 -19.64 17.34
C GLU A 19 -16.16 -20.90 17.53
N GLU A 20 -16.74 -22.08 17.32
CA GLU A 20 -16.02 -23.37 17.44
C GLU A 20 -14.89 -23.53 16.43
N ALA A 21 -14.97 -22.85 15.29
CA ALA A 21 -13.93 -22.91 14.26
C ALA A 21 -12.58 -22.34 14.71
N PHE A 22 -12.59 -21.44 15.70
CA PHE A 22 -11.39 -20.74 16.16
C PHE A 22 -10.77 -21.35 17.42
N VAL A 23 -11.40 -22.38 17.99
CA VAL A 23 -10.96 -23.01 19.23
C VAL A 23 -10.53 -24.47 18.94
N PRO A 24 -9.36 -24.90 19.42
CA PRO A 24 -8.92 -26.29 19.28
C PRO A 24 -9.92 -27.28 19.93
N VAL A 25 -10.08 -28.47 19.35
CA VAL A 25 -10.81 -29.56 19.97
C VAL A 25 -10.04 -29.98 21.22
N THR A 26 -10.64 -29.79 22.39
CA THR A 26 -9.98 -29.59 23.68
C THR A 26 -9.21 -30.80 24.25
N ASP A 27 -9.34 -32.00 23.69
CA ASP A 27 -8.77 -33.25 24.28
C ASP A 27 -7.65 -33.87 23.42
N ASP A 28 -7.33 -33.33 22.24
CA ASP A 28 -6.22 -33.85 21.42
C ASP A 28 -4.94 -33.06 21.68
N ALA A 29 -3.99 -33.67 22.38
CA ALA A 29 -2.69 -33.06 22.66
C ALA A 29 -1.91 -32.67 21.39
N GLN A 30 -2.13 -33.40 20.29
CA GLN A 30 -1.47 -33.16 19.01
C GLN A 30 -2.09 -31.93 18.30
N ASP A 31 -3.41 -31.77 18.35
CA ASP A 31 -4.11 -30.58 17.86
C ASP A 31 -3.62 -29.32 18.60
N VAL A 32 -3.59 -29.38 19.93
CA VAL A 32 -3.08 -28.26 20.75
C VAL A 32 -1.62 -27.92 20.41
N ALA A 33 -0.77 -28.92 20.17
CA ALA A 33 0.63 -28.72 19.82
C ALA A 33 0.77 -28.04 18.44
N TYR A 34 0.03 -28.50 17.42
CA TYR A 34 0.06 -27.93 16.10
C TYR A 34 -0.58 -26.55 16.05
N THR A 35 -1.68 -26.31 16.75
CA THR A 35 -2.30 -24.97 16.87
C THR A 35 -1.30 -23.97 17.45
N ARG A 36 -0.63 -24.29 18.56
CA ARG A 36 0.40 -23.42 19.16
C ARG A 36 1.57 -23.15 18.21
N MET A 37 1.97 -24.16 17.45
CA MET A 37 3.04 -24.01 16.47
C MET A 37 2.61 -23.06 15.34
N VAL A 38 1.42 -23.24 14.78
CA VAL A 38 0.86 -22.35 13.73
C VAL A 38 0.73 -20.92 14.25
N ASP A 39 0.21 -20.73 15.48
CA ASP A 39 0.13 -19.42 16.12
C ASP A 39 1.51 -18.76 16.27
N SER A 40 2.51 -19.54 16.67
CA SER A 40 3.88 -19.05 16.85
C SER A 40 4.51 -18.62 15.51
N VAL A 41 4.32 -19.42 14.46
CA VAL A 41 4.81 -19.10 13.12
C VAL A 41 4.11 -17.85 12.57
N GLU A 42 2.80 -17.74 12.76
CA GLU A 42 2.04 -16.59 12.30
C GLU A 42 2.45 -15.30 13.01
N ALA A 43 2.68 -15.35 14.32
CA ALA A 43 3.20 -14.22 15.08
C ALA A 43 4.57 -13.75 14.57
N LEU A 44 5.39 -14.67 14.05
CA LEU A 44 6.69 -14.34 13.47
C LEU A 44 6.61 -13.73 12.05
N LEU A 45 5.48 -13.82 11.35
CA LEU A 45 5.33 -13.20 10.03
C LEU A 45 5.45 -11.66 10.05
N PHE A 46 5.23 -11.05 11.21
CA PHE A 46 5.49 -9.63 11.41
C PHE A 46 6.99 -9.33 11.58
N TYR A 47 7.83 -10.37 11.78
CA TYR A 47 9.28 -10.29 11.90
C TYR A 47 9.92 -11.04 10.72
N PRO A 48 10.54 -10.35 9.74
CA PRO A 48 10.91 -10.93 8.43
C PRO A 48 12.10 -11.92 8.44
N TYR A 49 12.45 -12.54 9.56
CA TYR A 49 13.71 -13.26 9.73
C TYR A 49 13.64 -14.77 9.99
N VAL A 50 12.48 -15.42 9.90
CA VAL A 50 12.32 -16.83 10.30
C VAL A 50 11.90 -17.70 9.11
N VAL A 51 12.69 -17.70 8.03
CA VAL A 51 12.18 -18.24 6.77
C VAL A 51 12.69 -19.65 6.42
N ASP A 52 13.89 -20.03 6.83
CA ASP A 52 14.53 -21.23 6.26
C ASP A 52 14.04 -22.60 6.79
N THR A 53 13.21 -22.65 7.83
CA THR A 53 12.81 -23.92 8.45
C THR A 53 11.30 -24.15 8.58
N THR A 54 10.48 -23.18 8.19
CA THR A 54 9.05 -23.16 8.50
C THR A 54 8.21 -24.07 7.61
N ASP A 55 8.59 -24.32 6.36
CA ASP A 55 7.89 -25.30 5.50
C ASP A 55 7.90 -26.69 6.12
N ALA A 56 9.05 -27.08 6.66
CA ALA A 56 9.21 -28.38 7.33
C ALA A 56 8.34 -28.49 8.61
N LEU A 57 7.98 -27.36 9.23
CA LEU A 57 7.13 -27.33 10.42
C LEU A 57 5.63 -27.33 10.05
N ILE A 58 5.24 -26.59 9.03
CA ILE A 58 3.82 -26.40 8.67
C ILE A 58 3.24 -27.59 7.90
N ALA A 59 4.03 -28.24 7.04
CA ALA A 59 3.56 -29.38 6.27
C ALA A 59 3.03 -30.55 7.14
N PRO A 60 3.66 -30.94 8.26
CA PRO A 60 3.10 -31.94 9.17
C PRO A 60 1.78 -31.50 9.82
N ALA A 61 1.65 -30.23 10.19
CA ALA A 61 0.41 -29.69 10.74
C ALA A 61 -0.72 -29.72 9.69
N LEU A 62 -0.43 -29.30 8.46
CA LEU A 62 -1.40 -29.39 7.36
C LEU A 62 -1.87 -30.85 7.16
N GLY A 63 -0.94 -31.82 7.14
CA GLY A 63 -1.28 -33.22 7.01
C GLY A 63 -2.17 -33.75 8.15
N PHE A 64 -1.96 -33.26 9.38
CA PHE A 64 -2.83 -33.58 10.52
C PHE A 64 -4.24 -32.99 10.32
N TYR A 65 -4.35 -31.69 10.00
CA TYR A 65 -5.64 -31.03 9.86
C TYR A 65 -6.44 -31.47 8.62
N GLN A 66 -5.81 -32.11 7.64
CA GLN A 66 -6.50 -32.69 6.46
C GLN A 66 -7.20 -34.02 6.75
N GLN A 67 -7.06 -34.60 7.95
CA GLN A 67 -7.66 -35.89 8.31
C GLN A 67 -9.17 -35.83 8.49
N ASP A 68 -9.72 -34.65 8.82
CA ASP A 68 -11.16 -34.44 8.91
C ASP A 68 -11.57 -33.05 8.45
N SER A 69 -12.86 -32.77 8.49
CA SER A 69 -13.46 -31.51 8.01
C SER A 69 -14.25 -30.80 9.13
N THR A 70 -13.80 -30.91 10.38
CA THR A 70 -14.36 -30.11 11.46
C THR A 70 -14.12 -28.62 11.17
N PRO A 71 -14.97 -27.72 11.67
CA PRO A 71 -14.77 -26.27 11.47
C PRO A 71 -13.40 -25.80 11.92
N HIS A 72 -12.88 -26.34 13.06
CA HIS A 72 -11.55 -26.03 13.55
C HIS A 72 -10.46 -26.51 12.58
N HIS A 73 -10.53 -27.77 12.13
CA HIS A 73 -9.53 -28.31 11.21
C HIS A 73 -9.54 -27.59 9.86
N LEU A 74 -10.70 -27.22 9.33
CA LEU A 74 -10.81 -26.42 8.11
C LEU A 74 -10.19 -25.02 8.27
N TRP A 75 -10.39 -24.41 9.45
CA TRP A 75 -9.75 -23.14 9.80
C TRP A 75 -8.23 -23.26 9.84
N MET A 76 -7.72 -24.30 10.49
CA MET A 76 -6.30 -24.55 10.60
C MET A 76 -5.67 -24.95 9.25
N GLN A 77 -6.37 -25.70 8.39
CA GLN A 77 -5.95 -25.97 7.01
C GLN A 77 -5.77 -24.64 6.24
N MET A 78 -6.75 -23.76 6.33
CA MET A 78 -6.68 -22.44 5.68
C MET A 78 -5.45 -21.66 6.17
N ARG A 79 -5.22 -21.62 7.49
CA ARG A 79 -4.06 -20.94 8.07
C ARG A 79 -2.74 -21.58 7.64
N CYS A 80 -2.64 -22.89 7.60
CA CYS A 80 -1.44 -23.58 7.09
C CYS A 80 -1.16 -23.21 5.63
N HIS A 81 -2.16 -23.24 4.75
CA HIS A 81 -2.00 -22.82 3.37
C HIS A 81 -1.60 -21.34 3.26
N PHE A 82 -2.21 -20.46 4.06
CA PHE A 82 -1.83 -19.05 4.11
C PHE A 82 -0.35 -18.87 4.51
N LEU A 83 0.10 -19.56 5.55
CA LEU A 83 1.47 -19.49 6.04
C LEU A 83 2.48 -20.02 5.01
N MET A 84 2.20 -21.19 4.39
CA MET A 84 3.03 -21.72 3.31
C MET A 84 3.16 -20.74 2.15
N ALA A 85 2.04 -20.16 1.71
CA ALA A 85 2.06 -19.14 0.67
C ALA A 85 2.89 -17.92 1.04
N HIS A 86 2.77 -17.46 2.28
CA HIS A 86 3.49 -16.27 2.74
C HIS A 86 5.00 -16.51 2.78
N LEU A 87 5.42 -17.66 3.28
CA LEU A 87 6.82 -18.07 3.35
C LEU A 87 7.41 -18.27 1.96
N GLU A 88 6.73 -18.99 1.07
CA GLU A 88 7.14 -19.16 -0.32
C GLU A 88 7.28 -17.82 -1.05
N SER A 89 6.33 -16.88 -0.85
CA SER A 89 6.40 -15.56 -1.46
C SER A 89 7.56 -14.71 -0.93
N GLY A 90 7.99 -14.95 0.30
CA GLY A 90 9.17 -14.32 0.89
C GLY A 90 10.49 -14.90 0.37
N LEU A 91 10.51 -16.21 0.08
CA LEU A 91 11.71 -16.91 -0.43
C LEU A 91 11.90 -16.71 -1.93
N LYS A 92 10.79 -16.77 -2.68
CA LYS A 92 10.76 -16.70 -4.15
C LYS A 92 9.75 -15.64 -4.57
N ASN A 93 10.22 -14.52 -5.08
CA ASN A 93 9.37 -13.38 -5.45
C ASN A 93 8.26 -13.70 -6.47
N LEU A 94 8.44 -14.72 -7.30
CA LEU A 94 7.56 -15.12 -8.39
C LEU A 94 7.10 -16.58 -8.22
N SER A 95 6.68 -16.95 -7.02
CA SER A 95 6.30 -18.34 -6.71
C SER A 95 4.87 -18.64 -7.17
N GLU A 96 4.75 -19.58 -8.11
CA GLU A 96 3.49 -20.17 -8.52
C GLU A 96 2.86 -20.98 -7.37
N GLU A 97 3.68 -21.66 -6.58
CA GLU A 97 3.28 -22.42 -5.40
C GLU A 97 2.64 -21.51 -4.36
N ALA A 98 3.21 -20.31 -4.13
CA ALA A 98 2.62 -19.32 -3.23
C ALA A 98 1.21 -18.92 -3.68
N VAL A 99 1.01 -18.67 -4.98
CA VAL A 99 -0.32 -18.36 -5.52
C VAL A 99 -1.28 -19.52 -5.36
N ALA A 100 -0.83 -20.77 -5.59
CA ALA A 100 -1.65 -21.97 -5.42
C ALA A 100 -2.13 -22.12 -3.98
N HIS A 101 -1.24 -21.91 -3.00
CA HIS A 101 -1.58 -21.96 -1.60
C HIS A 101 -2.52 -20.81 -1.18
N TYR A 102 -2.29 -19.57 -1.62
CA TYR A 102 -3.22 -18.46 -1.35
C TYR A 102 -4.60 -18.73 -1.94
N VAL A 103 -4.69 -19.21 -3.18
CA VAL A 103 -5.96 -19.56 -3.81
C VAL A 103 -6.66 -20.69 -3.06
N THR A 104 -5.92 -21.68 -2.56
CA THR A 104 -6.49 -22.76 -1.74
C THR A 104 -7.04 -22.21 -0.42
N ALA A 105 -6.30 -21.35 0.27
CA ALA A 105 -6.77 -20.69 1.48
C ALA A 105 -8.05 -19.89 1.24
N LEU A 106 -8.11 -19.12 0.15
CA LEU A 106 -9.32 -18.37 -0.23
C LEU A 106 -10.52 -19.29 -0.53
N LYS A 107 -10.30 -20.42 -1.21
CA LYS A 107 -11.37 -21.39 -1.47
C LYS A 107 -11.91 -22.01 -0.17
N LEU A 108 -11.05 -22.28 0.80
CA LEU A 108 -11.49 -22.74 2.11
C LEU A 108 -12.30 -21.68 2.85
N LEU A 109 -11.86 -20.41 2.79
CA LEU A 109 -12.62 -19.28 3.36
C LEU A 109 -13.99 -19.14 2.67
N ASP A 110 -14.03 -19.11 1.34
CA ASP A 110 -15.28 -18.95 0.57
C ASP A 110 -16.29 -20.08 0.82
N ALA A 111 -15.80 -21.32 1.07
CA ALA A 111 -16.65 -22.49 1.21
C ALA A 111 -17.19 -22.70 2.64
N HIS A 112 -16.46 -22.26 3.65
CA HIS A 112 -16.71 -22.74 5.03
C HIS A 112 -16.86 -21.63 6.07
N PHE A 113 -16.50 -20.37 5.77
CA PHE A 113 -16.48 -19.28 6.76
C PHE A 113 -17.31 -18.08 6.33
N ASP A 114 -17.89 -17.40 7.31
CA ASP A 114 -18.69 -16.20 7.08
C ASP A 114 -17.73 -15.00 6.85
N PRO A 115 -17.78 -14.39 5.67
CA PRO A 115 -16.93 -13.26 5.33
C PRO A 115 -17.24 -11.98 6.12
N SER A 116 -18.29 -11.96 6.95
CA SER A 116 -18.61 -10.81 7.82
C SER A 116 -17.87 -10.85 9.16
N GLN A 117 -17.19 -11.94 9.48
CA GLN A 117 -16.44 -12.07 10.73
C GLN A 117 -15.07 -11.36 10.61
N ASP A 118 -14.69 -10.56 11.59
CA ASP A 118 -13.46 -9.76 11.58
C ASP A 118 -12.20 -10.60 11.28
N LYS A 119 -12.06 -11.76 11.95
CA LYS A 119 -10.94 -12.67 11.72
C LYS A 119 -10.87 -13.16 10.27
N VAL A 120 -12.02 -13.49 9.69
CA VAL A 120 -12.13 -13.94 8.30
C VAL A 120 -11.81 -12.80 7.34
N CYS A 121 -12.34 -11.60 7.61
CA CYS A 121 -12.02 -10.38 6.85
C CYS A 121 -10.52 -10.08 6.84
N HIS A 122 -9.83 -10.23 7.97
CA HIS A 122 -8.39 -10.03 8.08
C HIS A 122 -7.61 -10.94 7.13
N TYR A 123 -7.93 -12.24 7.09
CA TYR A 123 -7.26 -13.17 6.18
C TYR A 123 -7.56 -12.85 4.71
N TYR A 124 -8.82 -12.53 4.37
CA TYR A 124 -9.14 -12.08 3.01
C TYR A 124 -8.34 -10.86 2.60
N SER A 125 -8.33 -9.82 3.45
CA SER A 125 -7.56 -8.60 3.18
C SER A 125 -6.09 -8.89 2.98
N TRP A 126 -5.51 -9.70 3.85
CA TRP A 126 -4.09 -10.05 3.79
C TRP A 126 -3.76 -10.84 2.51
N ILE A 127 -4.51 -11.91 2.24
CA ILE A 127 -4.28 -12.78 1.07
C ILE A 127 -4.44 -12.00 -0.22
N PHE A 128 -5.52 -11.23 -0.39
CA PHE A 128 -5.72 -10.44 -1.60
C PHE A 128 -4.63 -9.40 -1.82
N ARG A 129 -4.17 -8.76 -0.76
CA ARG A 129 -3.04 -7.83 -0.82
C ARG A 129 -1.74 -8.53 -1.26
N GLN A 130 -1.45 -9.72 -0.76
CA GLN A 130 -0.27 -10.47 -1.19
C GLN A 130 -0.38 -10.95 -2.64
N LEU A 131 -1.53 -11.51 -3.02
CA LEU A 131 -1.78 -11.91 -4.41
C LEU A 131 -1.65 -10.72 -5.37
N SER A 132 -2.18 -9.55 -5.00
CA SER A 132 -2.05 -8.35 -5.83
C SER A 132 -0.58 -7.95 -6.04
N ARG A 133 0.27 -8.08 -5.01
CA ARG A 133 1.70 -7.80 -5.09
C ARG A 133 2.44 -8.81 -5.98
N ILE A 134 2.09 -10.10 -5.89
CA ILE A 134 2.67 -11.13 -6.76
C ILE A 134 2.27 -10.86 -8.21
N VAL A 135 0.98 -10.67 -8.48
CA VAL A 135 0.45 -10.41 -9.82
C VAL A 135 1.02 -9.12 -10.42
N PHE A 136 1.24 -8.09 -9.59
CA PHE A 136 1.91 -6.86 -10.00
C PHE A 136 3.30 -7.11 -10.59
N GLN A 137 4.08 -8.02 -10.01
CA GLN A 137 5.42 -8.38 -10.53
C GLN A 137 5.36 -9.05 -11.91
N PHE A 138 4.24 -9.69 -12.26
CA PHE A 138 3.97 -10.22 -13.60
C PHE A 138 3.44 -9.16 -14.58
N SER A 139 3.36 -7.89 -14.15
CA SER A 139 2.89 -6.75 -14.95
C SER A 139 1.42 -6.88 -15.43
N ASP A 140 0.59 -7.65 -14.73
CA ASP A 140 -0.85 -7.71 -15.00
C ASP A 140 -1.59 -6.67 -14.14
N GLU A 141 -1.73 -5.48 -14.71
CA GLU A 141 -2.31 -4.33 -14.04
C GLU A 141 -3.75 -4.56 -13.58
N GLN A 142 -4.60 -5.04 -14.50
CA GLN A 142 -6.03 -5.18 -14.22
C GLN A 142 -6.27 -6.18 -13.08
N CYS A 143 -5.65 -7.35 -13.13
CA CYS A 143 -5.77 -8.36 -12.10
C CYS A 143 -5.18 -7.88 -10.77
N SER A 144 -4.01 -7.22 -10.80
CA SER A 144 -3.37 -6.66 -9.62
C SER A 144 -4.25 -5.62 -8.93
N LYS A 145 -4.80 -4.66 -9.67
CA LYS A 145 -5.73 -3.64 -9.14
C LYS A 145 -6.99 -4.28 -8.56
N GLN A 146 -7.60 -5.23 -9.28
CA GLN A 146 -8.82 -5.92 -8.82
C GLN A 146 -8.59 -6.65 -7.48
N LEU A 147 -7.49 -7.37 -7.34
CA LEU A 147 -7.11 -8.04 -6.09
C LEU A 147 -6.85 -7.04 -4.96
N ALA A 148 -6.17 -5.92 -5.27
CA ALA A 148 -5.90 -4.88 -4.28
C ALA A 148 -7.17 -4.21 -3.74
N TYR A 149 -8.16 -3.96 -4.61
CA TYR A 149 -9.47 -3.43 -4.19
C TYR A 149 -10.23 -4.42 -3.33
N LEU A 150 -10.24 -5.71 -3.69
CA LEU A 150 -10.84 -6.73 -2.82
C LEU A 150 -10.18 -6.77 -1.44
N GLY A 151 -8.84 -6.65 -1.39
CA GLY A 151 -8.13 -6.57 -0.11
C GLY A 151 -8.53 -5.36 0.73
N LEU A 152 -8.76 -4.20 0.08
CA LEU A 152 -9.26 -3.01 0.75
C LEU A 152 -10.70 -3.16 1.24
N ASP A 153 -11.59 -3.75 0.41
CA ASP A 153 -12.99 -3.95 0.79
C ASP A 153 -13.11 -4.78 2.07
N TYR A 154 -12.33 -5.87 2.18
CA TYR A 154 -12.31 -6.68 3.41
C TYR A 154 -11.65 -5.98 4.60
N ALA A 155 -10.63 -5.15 4.39
CA ALA A 155 -10.05 -4.33 5.45
C ALA A 155 -11.07 -3.32 6.00
N LEU A 156 -11.86 -2.69 5.11
CA LEU A 156 -12.93 -1.78 5.48
C LEU A 156 -14.08 -2.50 6.21
N MET A 157 -14.39 -3.75 5.82
CA MET A 157 -15.40 -4.56 6.52
C MET A 157 -14.95 -4.93 7.94
N ALA A 158 -13.67 -5.17 8.15
CA ALA A 158 -13.10 -5.46 9.48
C ALA A 158 -12.93 -4.21 10.35
N GLU A 159 -13.11 -3.01 9.80
CA GLU A 159 -12.90 -1.71 10.46
C GLU A 159 -11.52 -1.56 11.13
N ASP A 160 -10.50 -2.29 10.62
CA ASP A 160 -9.15 -2.29 11.16
C ASP A 160 -8.29 -1.22 10.46
N SER A 161 -7.97 -0.17 11.20
CA SER A 161 -7.20 0.99 10.71
C SER A 161 -5.86 0.60 10.10
N VAL A 162 -5.15 -0.37 10.70
CA VAL A 162 -3.83 -0.84 10.22
C VAL A 162 -3.97 -1.53 8.87
N TRP A 163 -4.95 -2.43 8.73
CA TRP A 163 -5.18 -3.15 7.47
C TRP A 163 -5.70 -2.24 6.38
N ILE A 164 -6.54 -1.26 6.72
CA ILE A 164 -7.01 -0.23 5.78
C ILE A 164 -5.82 0.59 5.28
N ALA A 165 -4.95 1.09 6.17
CA ALA A 165 -3.74 1.82 5.80
C ALA A 165 -2.80 1.01 4.89
N ARG A 166 -2.57 -0.26 5.23
CA ARG A 166 -1.75 -1.18 4.43
C ARG A 166 -2.35 -1.44 3.04
N SER A 167 -3.68 -1.53 2.94
CA SER A 167 -4.38 -1.74 1.67
C SER A 167 -4.32 -0.51 0.77
N TYR A 168 -4.50 0.69 1.32
CA TYR A 168 -4.29 1.93 0.58
C TYR A 168 -2.84 2.11 0.13
N SER A 169 -1.87 1.81 0.99
CA SER A 169 -0.44 1.84 0.64
C SER A 169 -0.11 0.85 -0.50
N ASN A 170 -0.75 -0.32 -0.53
CA ASN A 170 -0.58 -1.28 -1.62
C ASN A 170 -1.17 -0.76 -2.94
N LEU A 171 -2.36 -0.14 -2.90
CA LEU A 171 -2.94 0.52 -4.07
C LEU A 171 -2.04 1.64 -4.58
N ALA A 172 -1.52 2.50 -3.70
CA ALA A 172 -0.59 3.56 -4.07
C ALA A 172 0.62 3.02 -4.84
N LYS A 173 1.24 1.94 -4.35
CA LYS A 173 2.38 1.28 -5.02
C LYS A 173 2.03 0.71 -6.40
N ILE A 174 0.82 0.16 -6.56
CA ILE A 174 0.36 -0.38 -7.84
C ILE A 174 0.14 0.73 -8.86
N TYR A 175 -0.54 1.82 -8.46
CA TYR A 175 -0.77 2.97 -9.34
C TYR A 175 0.52 3.69 -9.71
N GLU A 176 1.43 3.87 -8.76
CA GLU A 176 2.76 4.43 -9.01
C GLU A 176 3.57 3.54 -9.97
N GLY A 177 3.59 2.22 -9.72
CA GLY A 177 4.46 1.29 -10.44
C GLY A 177 4.07 1.07 -11.91
N PHE A 178 2.80 1.23 -12.30
CA PHE A 178 2.38 1.20 -13.70
C PHE A 178 2.60 2.54 -14.42
N GLY A 179 2.77 3.65 -13.68
CA GLY A 179 3.32 4.90 -14.18
C GLY A 179 2.59 5.55 -15.34
N ARG A 180 1.28 5.38 -15.48
CA ARG A 180 0.50 6.01 -16.54
C ARG A 180 0.32 7.51 -16.27
N PRO A 181 0.24 8.33 -17.31
CA PRO A 181 -0.06 9.75 -17.14
C PRO A 181 -1.35 9.96 -16.33
N GLY A 182 -1.30 10.77 -15.27
CA GLY A 182 -2.41 11.04 -14.36
C GLY A 182 -2.62 10.01 -13.25
N GLU A 183 -1.91 8.88 -13.21
CA GLU A 183 -2.00 7.90 -12.12
C GLU A 183 -1.16 8.29 -10.91
N GLY A 184 -0.18 9.17 -11.05
CA GLY A 184 0.59 9.73 -9.93
C GLY A 184 -0.29 10.43 -8.90
N ASP A 185 -1.28 11.19 -9.35
CA ASP A 185 -2.26 11.86 -8.47
C ASP A 185 -3.11 10.84 -7.72
N THR A 186 -3.47 9.73 -8.38
CA THR A 186 -4.22 8.63 -7.76
C THR A 186 -3.36 7.89 -6.72
N ALA A 187 -2.08 7.64 -7.01
CA ALA A 187 -1.15 7.06 -6.04
C ALA A 187 -1.02 7.96 -4.81
N TYR A 188 -0.84 9.26 -5.01
CA TYR A 188 -0.76 10.24 -3.93
C TYR A 188 -2.06 10.31 -3.09
N LEU A 189 -3.24 10.25 -3.73
CA LEU A 189 -4.51 10.19 -3.04
C LEU A 189 -4.60 8.96 -2.10
N TYR A 190 -4.15 7.80 -2.58
CA TYR A 190 -4.12 6.59 -1.73
C TYR A 190 -3.09 6.68 -0.61
N CYS A 191 -1.96 7.35 -0.83
CA CYS A 191 -1.00 7.65 0.23
C CYS A 191 -1.63 8.49 1.34
N ASN A 192 -2.33 9.57 0.99
CA ASN A 192 -3.02 10.43 1.97
C ASN A 192 -4.12 9.66 2.72
N LYS A 193 -4.88 8.83 2.01
CA LYS A 193 -5.86 7.95 2.66
C LYS A 193 -5.18 6.98 3.64
N ALA A 194 -4.07 6.36 3.26
CA ALA A 194 -3.33 5.48 4.17
C ALA A 194 -2.89 6.23 5.44
N ALA A 195 -2.34 7.44 5.28
CA ALA A 195 -1.88 8.28 6.39
C ALA A 195 -3.02 8.73 7.32
N SER A 196 -4.26 8.79 6.83
CA SER A 196 -5.41 9.19 7.68
C SER A 196 -5.88 8.09 8.65
N TYR A 197 -5.41 6.86 8.50
CA TYR A 197 -5.81 5.72 9.34
C TYR A 197 -4.77 5.33 10.38
N VAL A 198 -3.54 5.79 10.26
CA VAL A 198 -2.43 5.48 11.17
C VAL A 198 -1.63 6.73 11.49
N ASP A 199 -1.11 6.82 12.71
CA ASP A 199 -0.27 7.91 13.19
C ASP A 199 1.00 7.37 13.84
N ALA A 200 1.99 8.24 14.02
CA ALA A 200 3.29 7.88 14.57
C ALA A 200 3.24 7.51 16.07
N GLU A 201 2.25 7.99 16.82
CA GLU A 201 2.14 7.75 18.26
C GLU A 201 1.58 6.35 18.55
N HIS A 202 0.51 5.95 17.85
CA HIS A 202 -0.19 4.70 18.11
C HIS A 202 0.29 3.55 17.21
N TYR A 203 0.74 3.85 15.99
CA TYR A 203 1.12 2.87 14.97
C TYR A 203 2.45 3.23 14.28
N PRO A 204 3.56 3.39 15.02
CA PRO A 204 4.82 3.93 14.48
C PRO A 204 5.36 3.15 13.27
N MET A 205 5.27 1.82 13.29
CA MET A 205 5.79 0.99 12.20
C MET A 205 4.93 1.05 10.94
N GLU A 206 3.62 1.08 11.09
CA GLU A 206 2.67 1.23 9.99
C GLU A 206 2.78 2.62 9.38
N TYR A 207 2.89 3.64 10.21
CA TYR A 207 3.08 5.01 9.77
C TYR A 207 4.43 5.18 9.05
N ALA A 208 5.50 4.58 9.55
CA ALA A 208 6.78 4.53 8.82
C ALA A 208 6.64 3.89 7.43
N GLY A 209 5.87 2.80 7.32
CA GLY A 209 5.56 2.16 6.04
C GLY A 209 4.77 3.05 5.08
N VAL A 210 3.85 3.87 5.60
CA VAL A 210 3.14 4.90 4.83
C VAL A 210 4.12 5.97 4.37
N CYS A 211 4.96 6.51 5.26
CA CYS A 211 5.98 7.51 4.93
C CYS A 211 6.89 7.04 3.79
N ILE A 212 7.37 5.79 3.83
CA ILE A 212 8.18 5.20 2.75
C ILE A 212 7.40 5.16 1.43
N THR A 213 6.11 4.83 1.47
CA THR A 213 5.28 4.75 0.26
C THR A 213 5.07 6.12 -0.35
N VAL A 214 4.74 7.12 0.47
CA VAL A 214 4.59 8.53 0.04
C VAL A 214 5.91 9.07 -0.50
N ALA A 215 7.02 8.84 0.22
CA ALA A 215 8.35 9.25 -0.19
C ALA A 215 8.73 8.69 -1.59
N ASN A 216 8.36 7.43 -1.87
CA ASN A 216 8.56 6.85 -3.19
C ASN A 216 7.74 7.57 -4.26
N CYS A 217 6.48 7.92 -3.99
CA CYS A 217 5.69 8.71 -4.94
C CYS A 217 6.35 10.06 -5.23
N PHE A 218 6.86 10.75 -4.21
CA PHE A 218 7.62 12.00 -4.41
C PHE A 218 8.93 11.79 -5.19
N ARG A 219 9.66 10.70 -4.90
CA ARG A 219 10.88 10.35 -5.63
C ARG A 219 10.61 10.17 -7.13
N HIS A 220 9.53 9.48 -7.50
CA HIS A 220 9.15 9.29 -8.90
C HIS A 220 8.65 10.57 -9.56
N SER A 221 8.02 11.45 -8.78
CA SER A 221 7.63 12.80 -9.23
C SER A 221 8.79 13.80 -9.23
N HIS A 222 10.02 13.36 -8.93
CA HIS A 222 11.22 14.21 -8.84
C HIS A 222 11.17 15.29 -7.75
N VAL A 223 10.33 15.15 -6.75
CA VAL A 223 10.22 16.06 -5.59
C VAL A 223 11.09 15.52 -4.47
N TYR A 224 12.41 15.65 -4.65
CA TYR A 224 13.40 14.94 -3.84
C TYR A 224 13.47 15.42 -2.39
N ASP A 225 13.33 16.73 -2.14
CA ASP A 225 13.43 17.25 -0.77
C ASP A 225 12.35 16.65 0.14
N GLN A 226 11.12 16.56 -0.35
CA GLN A 226 10.00 15.96 0.38
C GLN A 226 10.17 14.45 0.56
N ALA A 227 10.72 13.77 -0.45
CA ALA A 227 11.02 12.34 -0.33
C ALA A 227 12.05 12.08 0.78
N LEU A 228 13.13 12.87 0.82
CA LEU A 228 14.18 12.73 1.85
C LEU A 228 13.64 12.98 3.26
N GLU A 229 12.75 13.97 3.43
CA GLU A 229 12.11 14.25 4.72
C GLU A 229 11.33 13.05 5.24
N LEU A 230 10.52 12.44 4.38
CA LEU A 230 9.70 11.29 4.76
C LEU A 230 10.54 10.03 4.99
N PHE A 231 11.62 9.82 4.24
CA PHE A 231 12.53 8.71 4.53
C PHE A 231 13.23 8.91 5.88
N ALA A 232 13.67 10.13 6.19
CA ALA A 232 14.24 10.45 7.48
C ALA A 232 13.23 10.24 8.63
N GLU A 233 11.96 10.63 8.45
CA GLU A 233 10.89 10.37 9.41
C GLU A 233 10.66 8.86 9.59
N ALA A 234 10.55 8.10 8.51
CA ALA A 234 10.40 6.65 8.57
C ALA A 234 11.58 5.97 9.31
N LYS A 235 12.82 6.40 9.04
CA LYS A 235 14.02 5.91 9.74
C LYS A 235 13.99 6.24 11.24
N SER A 236 13.45 7.40 11.63
CA SER A 236 13.37 7.79 13.04
C SER A 236 12.38 6.95 13.86
N LEU A 237 11.39 6.36 13.21
CA LEU A 237 10.35 5.52 13.82
C LEU A 237 10.71 4.03 13.84
N ALA A 238 11.66 3.62 13.03
CA ALA A 238 12.03 2.21 12.87
C ALA A 238 13.32 1.87 13.64
N ASP A 239 13.37 0.67 14.23
CA ASP A 239 14.62 0.14 14.77
C ASP A 239 15.66 -0.02 13.64
N THR A 240 16.90 0.35 13.90
CA THR A 240 18.02 0.30 12.94
C THR A 240 18.32 -1.11 12.41
N ALA A 241 17.95 -2.16 13.15
CA ALA A 241 18.05 -3.54 12.72
C ALA A 241 16.82 -4.01 11.96
N SER A 242 15.76 -3.22 11.87
CA SER A 242 14.51 -3.60 11.22
C SER A 242 14.62 -3.53 9.69
N PRO A 243 13.89 -4.39 8.97
CA PRO A 243 13.79 -4.30 7.53
C PRO A 243 13.24 -2.98 7.03
N MET A 244 12.34 -2.37 7.80
CA MET A 244 11.73 -1.09 7.48
C MET A 244 12.79 0.01 7.40
N TYR A 245 13.71 0.04 8.38
CA TYR A 245 14.85 0.95 8.38
C TYR A 245 15.74 0.75 7.15
N HIS A 246 16.12 -0.51 6.86
CA HIS A 246 16.96 -0.83 5.72
C HIS A 246 16.32 -0.47 4.38
N ILE A 247 15.01 -0.71 4.23
CA ILE A 247 14.25 -0.33 3.03
C ILE A 247 14.23 1.20 2.88
N ALA A 248 14.02 1.95 3.97
CA ALA A 248 14.05 3.40 3.93
C ALA A 248 15.43 3.92 3.48
N CYS A 249 16.52 3.38 4.03
CA CYS A 249 17.89 3.72 3.61
C CYS A 249 18.10 3.45 2.11
N VAL A 250 17.69 2.30 1.60
CA VAL A 250 17.85 1.97 0.17
C VAL A 250 17.11 2.94 -0.73
N TYR A 251 15.86 3.30 -0.39
CA TYR A 251 15.09 4.21 -1.23
C TYR A 251 15.56 5.66 -1.11
N GLU A 252 16.04 6.08 0.05
CA GLU A 252 16.69 7.38 0.24
C GLU A 252 17.98 7.47 -0.58
N ALA A 253 18.79 6.41 -0.58
CA ALA A 253 19.98 6.32 -1.42
C ALA A 253 19.65 6.48 -2.91
N PHE A 254 18.52 5.93 -3.38
CA PHE A 254 18.08 6.13 -4.76
C PHE A 254 17.66 7.58 -5.04
N VAL A 255 17.21 8.33 -4.05
CA VAL A 255 16.99 9.79 -4.18
C VAL A 255 18.33 10.50 -4.35
N TYR A 256 19.30 10.24 -3.46
CA TYR A 256 20.64 10.84 -3.55
C TYR A 256 21.33 10.48 -4.87
N PHE A 257 21.19 9.25 -5.32
CA PHE A 257 21.70 8.85 -6.64
C PHE A 257 21.12 9.67 -7.79
N ARG A 258 19.80 9.97 -7.75
CA ARG A 258 19.16 10.83 -8.75
C ARG A 258 19.56 12.30 -8.65
N MET A 259 19.99 12.73 -7.48
CA MET A 259 20.55 14.06 -7.22
C MET A 259 22.05 14.14 -7.58
N GLU A 260 22.64 13.03 -8.04
CA GLU A 260 24.08 12.88 -8.32
C GLU A 260 24.97 13.02 -7.07
N ASP A 261 24.39 12.91 -5.87
CA ASP A 261 25.12 12.83 -4.60
C ASP A 261 25.43 11.36 -4.27
N TYR A 262 26.42 10.82 -4.97
CA TYR A 262 26.80 9.42 -4.84
C TYR A 262 27.43 9.10 -3.48
N ALA A 263 28.01 10.09 -2.81
CA ALA A 263 28.61 9.91 -1.49
C ALA A 263 27.54 9.66 -0.43
N SER A 264 26.48 10.46 -0.41
CA SER A 264 25.32 10.26 0.49
C SER A 264 24.57 8.97 0.13
N ALA A 265 24.45 8.65 -1.16
CA ALA A 265 23.82 7.39 -1.59
C ALA A 265 24.59 6.17 -1.07
N ILE A 266 25.92 6.16 -1.15
CA ILE A 266 26.75 5.08 -0.61
C ILE A 266 26.58 4.96 0.90
N ALA A 267 26.59 6.07 1.63
CA ALA A 267 26.46 6.07 3.08
C ALA A 267 25.14 5.41 3.53
N ASP A 268 24.02 5.72 2.89
CA ASP A 268 22.72 5.09 3.18
C ASP A 268 22.68 3.60 2.79
N LEU A 269 23.26 3.24 1.65
CA LEU A 269 23.37 1.83 1.23
C LEU A 269 24.22 1.01 2.20
N GLU A 270 25.30 1.59 2.75
CA GLU A 270 26.12 0.95 3.77
C GLU A 270 25.38 0.70 5.07
N LEU A 271 24.47 1.60 5.48
CA LEU A 271 23.58 1.36 6.62
C LEU A 271 22.64 0.17 6.39
N ALA A 272 22.27 -0.08 5.15
CA ALA A 272 21.38 -1.19 4.79
C ALA A 272 22.12 -2.53 4.53
N LEU A 273 23.47 -2.58 4.56
CA LEU A 273 24.24 -3.80 4.36
C LEU A 273 23.94 -4.92 5.37
N GLY A 274 23.50 -4.54 6.57
CA GLY A 274 23.11 -5.47 7.65
C GLY A 274 21.79 -6.21 7.41
N THR A 275 21.07 -5.90 6.34
CA THR A 275 19.77 -6.52 6.05
C THR A 275 19.88 -8.03 5.84
N LYS A 276 18.94 -8.79 6.41
CA LYS A 276 18.77 -10.22 6.15
C LYS A 276 17.84 -10.49 4.98
N ASP A 277 17.06 -9.50 4.56
CA ASP A 277 16.18 -9.62 3.40
C ASP A 277 16.98 -9.69 2.09
N LYS A 278 16.77 -10.79 1.35
CA LYS A 278 17.51 -11.09 0.10
C LYS A 278 17.29 -10.00 -0.95
N ASN A 279 16.07 -9.50 -1.08
CA ASN A 279 15.72 -8.50 -2.09
C ASN A 279 16.36 -7.14 -1.79
N THR A 280 16.25 -6.71 -0.54
CA THR A 280 16.89 -5.47 -0.08
C THR A 280 18.40 -5.57 -0.24
N ARG A 281 19.01 -6.72 0.08
CA ARG A 281 20.45 -6.94 -0.10
C ARG A 281 20.89 -6.87 -1.57
N GLN A 282 20.07 -7.40 -2.48
CA GLN A 282 20.32 -7.26 -3.92
C GLN A 282 20.24 -5.79 -4.36
N GLN A 283 19.24 -5.04 -3.87
CA GLN A 283 19.11 -3.61 -4.18
C GLN A 283 20.28 -2.79 -3.64
N VAL A 284 20.75 -3.10 -2.43
CA VAL A 284 21.95 -2.50 -1.85
C VAL A 284 23.16 -2.73 -2.73
N ALA A 285 23.42 -3.99 -3.10
CA ALA A 285 24.58 -4.33 -3.92
C ALA A 285 24.50 -3.67 -5.31
N TYR A 286 23.34 -3.64 -5.93
CA TYR A 286 23.11 -2.97 -7.19
C TYR A 286 23.36 -1.46 -7.08
N GLY A 287 22.77 -0.82 -6.05
CA GLY A 287 22.96 0.62 -5.83
C GLY A 287 24.41 0.99 -5.56
N LEU A 288 25.15 0.19 -4.76
CA LEU A 288 26.58 0.40 -4.51
C LEU A 288 27.40 0.24 -5.80
N SER A 289 27.11 -0.78 -6.61
CA SER A 289 27.77 -0.96 -7.91
C SER A 289 27.62 0.28 -8.79
N ASP A 290 26.39 0.77 -8.95
CA ASP A 290 26.09 1.95 -9.78
C ASP A 290 26.75 3.22 -9.23
N CYS A 291 26.73 3.44 -7.91
CA CYS A 291 27.37 4.60 -7.29
C CYS A 291 28.88 4.60 -7.50
N TYR A 292 29.56 3.45 -7.26
CA TYR A 292 31.00 3.35 -7.47
C TYR A 292 31.38 3.46 -8.94
N GLU A 293 30.58 2.95 -9.87
CA GLU A 293 30.79 3.16 -11.30
C GLU A 293 30.74 4.66 -11.66
N ARG A 294 29.77 5.40 -11.13
CA ARG A 294 29.66 6.85 -11.35
C ARG A 294 30.82 7.65 -10.77
N LEU A 295 31.40 7.16 -9.68
CA LEU A 295 32.61 7.76 -9.07
C LEU A 295 33.91 7.33 -9.74
N GLY A 296 33.86 6.38 -10.68
CA GLY A 296 35.05 5.86 -11.38
C GLY A 296 35.82 4.79 -10.59
N ASP A 297 35.33 4.32 -9.45
CA ASP A 297 35.90 3.20 -8.69
C ASP A 297 35.44 1.86 -9.27
N THR A 298 36.02 1.49 -10.40
CA THR A 298 35.65 0.29 -11.15
C THR A 298 35.90 -1.00 -10.37
N ALA A 299 36.85 -0.99 -9.40
CA ALA A 299 37.17 -2.17 -8.60
C ALA A 299 36.03 -2.50 -7.63
N LYS A 300 35.56 -1.51 -6.88
CA LYS A 300 34.44 -1.67 -5.97
C LYS A 300 33.10 -1.89 -6.73
N ALA A 301 32.91 -1.20 -7.84
CA ALA A 301 31.75 -1.42 -8.70
C ALA A 301 31.68 -2.89 -9.16
N ALA A 302 32.78 -3.46 -9.61
CA ALA A 302 32.86 -4.86 -10.04
C ALA A 302 32.63 -5.85 -8.88
N GLU A 303 33.12 -5.57 -7.68
CA GLU A 303 32.85 -6.38 -6.46
C GLU A 303 31.38 -6.53 -6.18
N HIS A 304 30.67 -5.41 -6.10
CA HIS A 304 29.22 -5.40 -5.83
C HIS A 304 28.42 -5.98 -7.00
N PHE A 305 28.83 -5.73 -8.24
CA PHE A 305 28.19 -6.32 -9.42
C PHE A 305 28.34 -7.85 -9.45
N LEU A 306 29.50 -8.40 -9.07
CA LEU A 306 29.71 -9.84 -8.97
C LEU A 306 28.79 -10.46 -7.91
N TYR A 307 28.57 -9.77 -6.78
CA TYR A 307 27.60 -10.20 -5.79
C TYR A 307 26.19 -10.29 -6.39
N VAL A 308 25.73 -9.24 -7.09
CA VAL A 308 24.44 -9.25 -7.79
C VAL A 308 24.33 -10.41 -8.77
N LYS A 309 25.38 -10.60 -9.59
CA LYS A 309 25.42 -11.65 -10.61
C LYS A 309 25.39 -13.06 -10.01
N SER A 310 26.12 -13.30 -8.91
CA SER A 310 26.19 -14.62 -8.26
C SER A 310 24.90 -14.97 -7.49
N HIS A 311 24.15 -13.97 -7.03
CA HIS A 311 22.90 -14.14 -6.29
C HIS A 311 21.65 -13.85 -7.14
N ARG A 312 21.82 -13.42 -8.37
CA ARG A 312 20.78 -13.36 -9.38
C ARG A 312 20.54 -14.79 -9.88
N GLU A 313 20.02 -15.64 -9.00
CA GLU A 313 19.38 -16.87 -9.43
C GLU A 313 18.34 -16.46 -10.46
N MET A 314 18.56 -16.90 -11.66
CA MET A 314 17.71 -16.97 -12.82
C MET A 314 16.21 -16.76 -12.57
N GLU A 315 15.83 -15.58 -12.07
CA GLU A 315 14.50 -15.05 -12.34
C GLU A 315 14.52 -14.66 -13.82
N THR A 316 14.65 -15.67 -14.64
CA THR A 316 14.72 -15.52 -16.08
C THR A 316 13.36 -15.07 -16.57
N VAL A 317 13.39 -14.33 -17.68
CA VAL A 317 12.21 -14.01 -18.50
C VAL A 317 11.32 -15.24 -18.68
N ASP A 318 11.88 -16.45 -18.72
CA ASP A 318 11.20 -17.73 -18.80
C ASP A 318 10.24 -18.02 -17.64
N VAL A 319 10.59 -17.69 -16.39
CA VAL A 319 9.69 -17.92 -15.23
C VAL A 319 8.44 -17.04 -15.35
N LYS A 320 8.59 -15.79 -15.80
CA LYS A 320 7.43 -14.90 -15.98
C LYS A 320 6.52 -15.33 -17.12
N GLN A 321 7.08 -15.83 -18.21
CA GLN A 321 6.34 -16.24 -19.41
C GLN A 321 5.61 -17.57 -19.23
N ASN A 322 6.17 -18.50 -18.47
CA ASN A 322 5.65 -19.85 -18.30
C ASN A 322 4.89 -20.10 -16.99
N SER A 323 4.81 -19.11 -16.09
CA SER A 323 4.14 -19.25 -14.80
C SER A 323 2.62 -19.22 -14.92
N ASN A 324 1.95 -20.12 -14.22
CA ASN A 324 0.49 -20.15 -14.07
C ASN A 324 -0.03 -19.24 -12.94
N ALA A 325 0.82 -18.46 -12.27
CA ALA A 325 0.45 -17.61 -11.16
C ALA A 325 -0.70 -16.64 -11.50
N VAL A 326 -0.57 -15.87 -12.59
CA VAL A 326 -1.62 -14.95 -13.04
C VAL A 326 -2.86 -15.69 -13.55
N PRO A 327 -2.76 -16.72 -14.39
CA PRO A 327 -3.90 -17.56 -14.76
C PRO A 327 -4.68 -18.13 -13.58
N MET A 328 -3.99 -18.63 -12.52
CA MET A 328 -4.64 -19.15 -11.32
C MET A 328 -5.39 -18.06 -10.54
N ALA A 329 -4.78 -16.89 -10.35
CA ALA A 329 -5.43 -15.76 -9.69
C ALA A 329 -6.68 -15.30 -10.48
N LYS A 330 -6.58 -15.19 -11.80
CA LYS A 330 -7.72 -14.85 -12.69
C LYS A 330 -8.82 -15.91 -12.67
N ALA A 331 -8.46 -17.20 -12.69
CA ALA A 331 -9.42 -18.29 -12.63
C ALA A 331 -10.20 -18.26 -11.29
N TYR A 332 -9.50 -17.99 -10.19
CA TYR A 332 -10.15 -17.81 -8.89
C TYR A 332 -11.12 -16.62 -8.90
N LEU A 333 -10.69 -15.46 -9.40
CA LEU A 333 -11.55 -14.27 -9.50
C LEU A 333 -12.77 -14.51 -10.39
N ALA A 334 -12.60 -15.18 -11.52
CA ALA A 334 -13.69 -15.53 -12.43
C ALA A 334 -14.69 -16.50 -11.79
N GLY A 335 -14.21 -17.50 -11.03
CA GLY A 335 -15.07 -18.45 -10.31
C GLY A 335 -15.82 -17.82 -9.13
N ARG A 336 -15.28 -16.72 -8.57
CA ARG A 336 -15.90 -15.96 -7.48
C ARG A 336 -16.99 -15.00 -7.93
N GLN A 337 -17.03 -14.62 -9.20
CA GLN A 337 -18.14 -13.84 -9.72
C GLN A 337 -19.43 -14.64 -9.47
N PRO A 338 -20.46 -14.02 -8.85
CA PRO A 338 -21.70 -14.75 -8.59
C PRO A 338 -22.18 -15.32 -9.92
N ALA A 339 -22.23 -16.65 -10.00
CA ALA A 339 -22.89 -17.29 -11.10
C ALA A 339 -24.28 -16.66 -11.16
N GLU A 340 -24.64 -16.06 -12.28
CA GLU A 340 -26.02 -15.71 -12.53
C GLU A 340 -26.83 -16.97 -12.25
N LYS A 341 -27.51 -17.00 -11.10
CA LYS A 341 -28.35 -18.14 -10.72
C LYS A 341 -29.56 -18.12 -11.64
N ASN A 342 -29.37 -18.62 -12.83
CA ASN A 342 -30.47 -19.06 -13.70
C ASN A 342 -31.07 -20.33 -13.08
N GLY A 343 -32.04 -20.15 -12.22
CA GLY A 343 -32.80 -21.28 -11.68
C GLY A 343 -33.42 -20.94 -10.31
N LEU A 344 -34.68 -20.59 -10.33
CA LEU A 344 -35.51 -20.44 -9.14
C LEU A 344 -35.64 -21.78 -8.41
N SER A 345 -34.98 -21.96 -7.30
CA SER A 345 -35.10 -23.12 -6.42
C SER A 345 -36.49 -23.15 -5.74
N PRO A 346 -37.14 -24.32 -5.59
CA PRO A 346 -38.46 -24.48 -4.96
C PRO A 346 -38.54 -24.01 -3.50
N TRP A 347 -37.38 -23.81 -2.84
CA TRP A 347 -37.28 -23.29 -1.48
C TRP A 347 -37.70 -21.82 -1.32
N LEU A 348 -37.83 -21.07 -2.40
CA LEU A 348 -38.26 -19.66 -2.38
C LEU A 348 -39.68 -19.45 -1.85
N PHE A 349 -40.55 -20.46 -1.97
CA PHE A 349 -41.92 -20.36 -1.47
C PHE A 349 -42.02 -20.55 0.06
N VAL A 350 -41.10 -21.25 0.70
CA VAL A 350 -41.03 -21.38 2.17
C VAL A 350 -40.44 -20.10 2.80
N VAL A 351 -39.54 -19.43 2.08
CA VAL A 351 -38.88 -18.19 2.55
C VAL A 351 -39.81 -16.96 2.43
N ALA A 352 -40.80 -16.98 1.54
CA ALA A 352 -41.70 -15.83 1.35
C ALA A 352 -42.50 -15.46 2.61
N GLY A 353 -42.82 -16.42 3.48
CA GLY A 353 -43.51 -16.17 4.78
C GLY A 353 -42.57 -15.56 5.83
N ILE A 354 -41.28 -15.85 5.78
CA ILE A 354 -40.27 -15.28 6.70
C ILE A 354 -39.83 -13.89 6.21
N ALA A 355 -39.90 -13.65 4.90
CA ALA A 355 -39.45 -12.40 4.27
C ALA A 355 -40.27 -11.17 4.75
N VAL A 356 -41.56 -11.33 5.13
CA VAL A 356 -42.39 -10.22 5.57
C VAL A 356 -41.99 -9.69 6.97
N ALA A 357 -41.54 -10.56 7.86
CA ALA A 357 -41.06 -10.15 9.18
C ALA A 357 -39.62 -9.58 9.10
N LEU A 358 -38.77 -10.11 8.19
CA LEU A 358 -37.48 -9.57 7.89
C LEU A 358 -37.53 -8.24 7.13
N LEU A 359 -38.60 -8.00 6.34
CA LEU A 359 -38.78 -6.76 5.59
C LEU A 359 -38.89 -5.54 6.52
N ALA A 360 -39.59 -5.69 7.65
CA ALA A 360 -39.76 -4.63 8.65
C ALA A 360 -38.41 -4.31 9.36
N PHE A 361 -37.60 -5.34 9.66
CA PHE A 361 -36.29 -5.19 10.26
C PHE A 361 -35.31 -4.58 9.25
N LEU A 362 -35.35 -5.04 7.99
CA LEU A 362 -34.55 -4.49 6.91
C LEU A 362 -34.89 -3.04 6.54
N LEU A 363 -36.17 -2.62 6.73
CA LEU A 363 -36.55 -1.23 6.50
C LEU A 363 -35.95 -0.29 7.57
N VAL A 364 -35.83 -0.75 8.80
CA VAL A 364 -35.15 0.01 9.87
C VAL A 364 -33.65 0.07 9.62
N GLN A 365 -33.02 -1.04 9.28
CA GLN A 365 -31.60 -1.06 8.91
C GLN A 365 -31.32 -0.27 7.61
N ARG A 366 -32.24 -0.35 6.63
CA ARG A 366 -32.10 0.45 5.40
C ARG A 366 -32.14 1.95 5.65
N SER A 367 -32.85 2.41 6.69
CA SER A 367 -32.88 3.85 7.06
C SER A 367 -31.55 4.32 7.65
N TYR A 368 -30.85 3.45 8.41
CA TYR A 368 -29.52 3.73 8.92
C TYR A 368 -28.46 3.62 7.82
N LYS A 369 -28.57 2.57 6.98
CA LYS A 369 -27.67 2.41 5.85
C LYS A 369 -27.81 3.52 4.82
N LYS A 370 -29.05 3.98 4.54
CA LYS A 370 -29.29 5.13 3.66
C LYS A 370 -28.67 6.44 4.18
N LYS A 371 -28.59 6.63 5.50
CA LYS A 371 -27.90 7.80 6.07
C LYS A 371 -26.39 7.67 5.92
N ALA A 372 -25.83 6.48 6.13
CA ALA A 372 -24.40 6.20 5.94
C ALA A 372 -24.01 6.26 4.46
N ASP A 373 -24.84 5.66 3.58
CA ASP A 373 -24.59 5.69 2.13
C ASP A 373 -24.74 7.11 1.55
N ALA A 374 -25.70 7.91 2.06
CA ALA A 374 -25.85 9.32 1.66
C ALA A 374 -24.65 10.17 2.11
N GLN A 375 -24.12 9.92 3.31
CA GLN A 375 -22.88 10.57 3.75
C GLN A 375 -21.66 10.12 2.93
N ARG A 376 -21.64 8.85 2.51
CA ARG A 376 -20.60 8.28 1.65
C ARG A 376 -20.69 8.82 0.22
N GLU A 377 -21.90 8.88 -0.36
CA GLU A 377 -22.13 9.51 -1.67
C GLU A 377 -21.82 11.01 -1.67
N GLU A 378 -22.13 11.69 -0.56
CA GLU A 378 -21.78 13.10 -0.41
C GLU A 378 -20.27 13.32 -0.33
N ALA A 379 -19.57 12.46 0.43
CA ALA A 379 -18.11 12.47 0.50
C ALA A 379 -17.46 12.07 -0.85
N ASP A 380 -18.01 11.07 -1.53
CA ASP A 380 -17.53 10.64 -2.87
C ASP A 380 -17.86 11.70 -3.94
N ARG A 381 -19.02 12.38 -3.87
CA ARG A 381 -19.30 13.54 -4.76
C ARG A 381 -18.36 14.69 -4.49
N GLN A 382 -18.09 15.03 -3.23
CA GLN A 382 -17.12 16.08 -2.90
C GLN A 382 -15.70 15.73 -3.38
N ILE A 383 -15.34 14.45 -3.32
CA ILE A 383 -14.05 13.95 -3.85
C ILE A 383 -14.05 14.01 -5.38
N VAL A 384 -15.14 13.62 -6.04
CA VAL A 384 -15.26 13.66 -7.51
C VAL A 384 -15.35 15.12 -7.99
N GLU A 385 -16.13 15.97 -7.33
CA GLU A 385 -16.22 17.40 -7.65
C GLU A 385 -14.88 18.13 -7.41
N ALA A 386 -14.17 17.77 -6.33
CA ALA A 386 -12.82 18.28 -6.08
C ALA A 386 -11.82 17.77 -7.14
N HIS A 387 -11.94 16.51 -7.53
CA HIS A 387 -11.12 15.90 -8.58
C HIS A 387 -11.42 16.47 -9.97
N ASP A 388 -12.70 16.70 -10.28
CA ASP A 388 -13.12 17.28 -11.57
C ASP A 388 -12.83 18.80 -11.63
N ALA A 389 -12.95 19.53 -10.52
CA ALA A 389 -12.53 20.92 -10.42
C ALA A 389 -10.99 21.07 -10.53
N LEU A 390 -10.24 20.12 -10.00
CA LEU A 390 -8.78 19.99 -10.19
C LEU A 390 -8.42 19.63 -11.64
N LYS A 391 -9.20 18.77 -12.30
CA LYS A 391 -9.01 18.41 -13.72
C LYS A 391 -9.31 19.55 -14.66
N GLU A 392 -10.35 20.31 -14.44
CA GLU A 392 -10.80 21.38 -15.37
C GLU A 392 -9.90 22.63 -15.37
N LYS A 393 -9.20 22.88 -14.25
CA LYS A 393 -8.18 23.93 -14.13
C LYS A 393 -6.81 23.31 -13.80
N SER A 394 -6.43 22.31 -14.56
CA SER A 394 -5.39 21.39 -14.16
C SER A 394 -4.09 22.13 -13.81
N LEU A 395 -3.63 21.87 -12.60
CA LEU A 395 -2.27 22.22 -12.15
C LEU A 395 -1.24 21.84 -13.23
N GLU A 396 -1.49 20.75 -13.92
CA GLU A 396 -0.69 20.25 -15.04
C GLU A 396 -0.61 21.24 -16.20
N VAL A 397 -1.74 21.84 -16.60
CA VAL A 397 -1.76 22.89 -17.65
C VAL A 397 -1.03 24.14 -17.17
N LEU A 398 -1.20 24.51 -15.91
CA LEU A 398 -0.51 25.64 -15.32
C LEU A 398 1.01 25.39 -15.21
N VAL A 399 1.40 24.20 -14.79
CA VAL A 399 2.80 23.77 -14.71
C VAL A 399 3.43 23.74 -16.11
N GLU A 400 2.74 23.14 -17.08
CA GLU A 400 3.22 23.06 -18.46
C GLU A 400 3.36 24.46 -19.07
N LYS A 401 2.36 25.33 -18.89
CA LYS A 401 2.39 26.71 -19.31
C LYS A 401 3.51 27.50 -18.63
N SER A 402 3.69 27.31 -17.33
CA SER A 402 4.76 27.96 -16.57
C SER A 402 6.15 27.50 -17.03
N LYS A 403 6.35 26.23 -17.31
CA LYS A 403 7.59 25.69 -17.87
C LYS A 403 7.85 26.18 -19.30
N ALA A 404 6.80 26.29 -20.12
CA ALA A 404 6.92 26.86 -21.47
C ALA A 404 7.32 28.36 -21.42
N LEU A 405 6.75 29.11 -20.51
CA LEU A 405 7.14 30.53 -20.28
C LEU A 405 8.60 30.64 -19.84
N TYR A 406 9.03 29.77 -18.91
CA TYR A 406 10.43 29.69 -18.49
C TYR A 406 11.36 29.33 -19.66
N ALA A 407 11.03 28.33 -20.45
CA ALA A 407 11.84 27.92 -21.60
C ALA A 407 11.97 29.05 -22.66
N ALA A 408 10.91 29.85 -22.87
CA ALA A 408 10.91 30.93 -23.81
C ALA A 408 11.68 32.18 -23.31
N LYS A 409 11.56 32.51 -22.03
CA LYS A 409 12.09 33.75 -21.42
C LYS A 409 12.62 33.52 -20.00
N PRO A 410 13.71 32.75 -19.77
CA PRO A 410 14.12 32.31 -18.45
C PRO A 410 14.27 33.40 -17.38
N ARG A 411 14.74 34.60 -17.79
CA ARG A 411 15.02 35.69 -16.84
C ARG A 411 13.85 36.63 -16.58
N THR A 412 12.78 36.59 -17.38
CA THR A 412 11.66 37.54 -17.27
C THR A 412 10.30 36.87 -17.06
N ALA A 413 10.24 35.53 -17.14
CA ALA A 413 9.01 34.77 -17.06
C ALA A 413 8.31 34.84 -15.68
N TRP A 414 9.02 35.18 -14.61
CA TRP A 414 8.47 35.17 -13.26
C TRP A 414 7.16 35.95 -13.10
N LYS A 415 7.08 37.17 -13.61
CA LYS A 415 5.86 37.97 -13.53
C LYS A 415 4.69 37.36 -14.29
N GLU A 416 4.96 36.77 -15.45
CA GLU A 416 3.94 36.09 -16.27
C GLU A 416 3.47 34.81 -15.57
N ILE A 417 4.38 34.02 -15.00
CA ILE A 417 4.06 32.81 -14.22
C ILE A 417 3.20 33.15 -12.99
N LEU A 418 3.56 34.20 -12.26
CA LEU A 418 2.81 34.66 -11.09
C LEU A 418 1.40 35.14 -11.48
N THR A 419 1.27 35.83 -12.63
CA THR A 419 -0.02 36.26 -13.15
C THR A 419 -0.90 35.07 -13.52
N GLU A 420 -0.35 34.08 -14.21
CA GLU A 420 -1.07 32.86 -14.59
C GLU A 420 -1.48 32.03 -13.35
N PHE A 421 -0.61 31.92 -12.37
CA PHE A 421 -0.94 31.26 -11.11
C PHE A 421 -2.06 32.01 -10.39
N HIS A 422 -2.00 33.32 -10.31
CA HIS A 422 -3.02 34.11 -9.64
C HIS A 422 -4.37 34.06 -10.38
N ALA A 423 -4.34 33.98 -11.70
CA ALA A 423 -5.55 33.77 -12.49
C ALA A 423 -6.18 32.38 -12.27
N ALA A 424 -5.38 31.34 -12.11
CA ALA A 424 -5.85 30.00 -11.87
C ALA A 424 -6.30 29.79 -10.41
N TYR A 425 -5.61 30.41 -9.45
CA TYR A 425 -5.81 30.24 -8.02
C TYR A 425 -5.80 31.59 -7.29
N PRO A 426 -6.82 32.45 -7.46
CA PRO A 426 -6.82 33.81 -6.94
C PRO A 426 -6.75 33.91 -5.42
N ASP A 427 -7.25 32.90 -4.71
CA ASP A 427 -7.35 32.90 -3.26
C ASP A 427 -6.12 32.33 -2.54
N ILE A 428 -5.26 31.59 -3.25
CA ILE A 428 -4.15 30.85 -2.61
C ILE A 428 -3.10 31.81 -2.03
N LEU A 429 -2.66 32.81 -2.78
CA LEU A 429 -1.66 33.76 -2.28
C LEU A 429 -2.17 34.58 -1.09
N PRO A 430 -3.40 35.15 -1.10
CA PRO A 430 -3.96 35.80 0.10
C PRO A 430 -4.13 34.86 1.29
N LYS A 431 -4.55 33.60 1.06
CA LYS A 431 -4.62 32.59 2.12
C LYS A 431 -3.25 32.25 2.67
N LEU A 432 -2.24 32.10 1.81
CA LEU A 432 -0.87 31.83 2.21
C LEU A 432 -0.32 32.95 3.13
N GLU A 433 -0.55 34.20 2.77
CA GLU A 433 -0.15 35.35 3.58
C GLU A 433 -0.87 35.42 4.93
N LYS A 434 -2.15 35.12 4.94
CA LYS A 434 -2.96 35.13 6.17
C LYS A 434 -2.62 33.97 7.09
N THR A 435 -2.38 32.81 6.55
CA THR A 435 -2.12 31.57 7.34
C THR A 435 -0.69 31.55 7.84
N TYR A 436 0.25 32.06 7.06
CA TYR A 436 1.67 32.05 7.36
C TYR A 436 2.29 33.47 7.25
N PRO A 437 1.92 34.40 8.16
CA PRO A 437 2.36 35.78 8.09
C PRO A 437 3.87 35.98 8.24
N ASP A 438 4.55 34.99 8.85
CA ASP A 438 6.01 35.03 9.07
C ASP A 438 6.84 34.67 7.84
N LEU A 439 6.19 34.29 6.72
CA LEU A 439 6.89 34.02 5.48
C LEU A 439 7.28 35.35 4.78
N THR A 440 8.55 35.45 4.46
CA THR A 440 9.03 36.56 3.61
C THR A 440 8.51 36.40 2.17
N GLU A 441 8.51 37.50 1.41
CA GLU A 441 8.15 37.46 -0.01
C GLU A 441 9.00 36.46 -0.82
N GLY A 442 10.32 36.40 -0.53
CA GLY A 442 11.21 35.43 -1.19
C GLY A 442 10.88 34.00 -0.86
N GLU A 443 10.49 33.70 0.38
CA GLU A 443 10.06 32.36 0.79
C GLU A 443 8.74 31.98 0.13
N ARG A 444 7.77 32.90 0.04
CA ARG A 444 6.50 32.68 -0.68
C ARG A 444 6.71 32.41 -2.17
N ASN A 445 7.60 33.18 -2.81
CA ASN A 445 7.92 32.99 -4.23
C ASN A 445 8.57 31.63 -4.50
N VAL A 446 9.48 31.21 -3.62
CA VAL A 446 10.10 29.87 -3.70
C VAL A 446 9.08 28.77 -3.44
N ALA A 447 8.17 28.94 -2.49
CA ALA A 447 7.10 27.99 -2.24
C ALA A 447 6.24 27.77 -3.51
N LEU A 448 5.86 28.86 -4.17
CA LEU A 448 5.06 28.82 -5.39
C LEU A 448 5.79 28.13 -6.55
N LEU A 449 7.05 28.47 -6.76
CA LEU A 449 7.84 27.84 -7.82
C LEU A 449 8.11 26.35 -7.54
N SER A 450 8.38 26.00 -6.29
CA SER A 450 8.52 24.62 -5.86
C SER A 450 7.24 23.83 -6.10
N PHE A 451 6.08 24.38 -5.75
CA PHE A 451 4.77 23.80 -6.02
C PHE A 451 4.52 23.59 -7.52
N LEU A 452 4.94 24.52 -8.36
CA LEU A 452 4.89 24.39 -9.83
C LEU A 452 5.96 23.46 -10.41
N GLY A 453 6.76 22.80 -9.55
CA GLY A 453 7.75 21.81 -9.94
C GLY A 453 9.00 22.38 -10.60
N PHE A 454 9.38 23.62 -10.28
CA PHE A 454 10.66 24.19 -10.70
C PHE A 454 11.81 23.69 -9.82
N ARG A 455 12.97 23.46 -10.46
CA ARG A 455 14.19 23.03 -9.75
C ARG A 455 14.91 24.26 -9.17
N ILE A 456 15.74 24.04 -8.16
CA ILE A 456 16.50 25.12 -7.47
C ILE A 456 17.23 26.03 -8.45
N LYS A 457 17.87 25.47 -9.47
CA LYS A 457 18.56 26.26 -10.53
C LYS A 457 17.60 27.13 -11.34
N GLU A 458 16.43 26.63 -11.66
CA GLU A 458 15.39 27.34 -12.40
C GLU A 458 14.76 28.45 -11.55
N GLU A 459 14.49 28.16 -10.27
CA GLU A 459 14.01 29.14 -9.29
C GLU A 459 15.03 30.27 -9.10
N ALA A 460 16.30 29.94 -9.01
CA ALA A 460 17.39 30.91 -8.89
C ALA A 460 17.42 31.87 -10.10
N VAL A 461 17.24 31.34 -11.30
CA VAL A 461 17.18 32.15 -12.55
C VAL A 461 15.95 33.02 -12.58
N LEU A 462 14.77 32.46 -12.24
CA LEU A 462 13.48 33.20 -12.28
C LEU A 462 13.42 34.33 -11.25
N LEU A 463 13.97 34.10 -10.07
CA LEU A 463 13.94 35.08 -8.99
C LEU A 463 15.18 36.00 -8.95
N HIS A 464 16.12 35.82 -9.85
CA HIS A 464 17.42 36.54 -9.88
C HIS A 464 18.22 36.36 -8.58
N LEU A 465 18.23 35.16 -8.04
CA LEU A 465 18.91 34.80 -6.78
C LEU A 465 20.04 33.80 -7.05
N SER A 466 20.91 33.59 -6.05
CA SER A 466 21.85 32.47 -6.07
C SER A 466 21.14 31.18 -5.66
N GLU A 467 21.60 30.02 -6.15
CA GLU A 467 21.09 28.70 -5.74
C GLU A 467 21.15 28.53 -4.21
N ASN A 468 22.22 28.98 -3.58
CA ASN A 468 22.37 28.95 -2.11
C ASN A 468 21.30 29.79 -1.40
N THR A 469 20.88 30.91 -1.98
CA THR A 469 19.79 31.74 -1.42
C THR A 469 18.45 31.02 -1.53
N VAL A 470 18.19 30.37 -2.66
CA VAL A 470 16.99 29.56 -2.87
C VAL A 470 16.96 28.38 -1.90
N MET A 471 18.06 27.66 -1.74
CA MET A 471 18.17 26.58 -0.75
C MET A 471 17.91 27.06 0.68
N LYS A 472 18.42 28.26 1.03
CA LYS A 472 18.15 28.88 2.35
C LYS A 472 16.65 29.18 2.52
N TYR A 473 15.98 29.69 1.50
CA TYR A 473 14.54 29.95 1.54
C TYR A 473 13.73 28.66 1.66
N ARG A 474 14.08 27.61 0.93
CA ARG A 474 13.45 26.28 1.08
C ARG A 474 13.65 25.71 2.49
N SER A 475 14.86 25.81 3.04
CA SER A 475 15.14 25.39 4.41
C SER A 475 14.34 26.17 5.45
N ASN A 476 14.17 27.47 5.25
CA ASN A 476 13.37 28.31 6.13
C ASN A 476 11.87 28.01 6.01
N LEU A 477 11.37 27.79 4.80
CA LEU A 477 9.99 27.34 4.56
C LEU A 477 9.69 26.07 5.35
N LYS A 478 10.57 25.07 5.25
CA LYS A 478 10.45 23.84 6.01
C LYS A 478 10.35 24.07 7.50
N LYS A 479 11.22 24.93 8.06
CA LYS A 479 11.23 25.23 9.50
C LYS A 479 10.00 25.99 9.99
N LYS A 480 9.40 26.83 9.12
CA LYS A 480 8.28 27.71 9.48
C LYS A 480 6.90 27.05 9.26
N VAL A 481 6.77 26.21 8.24
CA VAL A 481 5.47 25.75 7.73
C VAL A 481 5.38 24.22 7.67
N GLY A 482 6.51 23.52 7.68
CA GLY A 482 6.54 22.07 7.44
C GLY A 482 6.51 21.73 5.95
N PHE A 483 5.63 20.82 5.56
CA PHE A 483 5.44 20.37 4.17
C PHE A 483 4.82 21.47 3.30
N ASP A 484 4.78 21.29 1.98
CA ASP A 484 4.37 22.27 0.99
C ASP A 484 3.15 23.13 1.43
N PRO A 485 3.35 24.44 1.73
CA PRO A 485 2.30 25.29 2.25
C PRO A 485 1.18 25.58 1.25
N ILE A 486 1.45 25.50 -0.05
CA ILE A 486 0.46 25.75 -1.10
C ILE A 486 -0.44 24.53 -1.23
N LEU A 487 0.14 23.32 -1.23
CA LEU A 487 -0.62 22.09 -1.24
C LEU A 487 -1.55 21.98 -0.02
N ALA A 488 -1.06 22.37 1.16
CA ALA A 488 -1.86 22.38 2.37
C ALA A 488 -3.03 23.39 2.35
N LEU A 489 -2.97 24.41 1.50
CA LEU A 489 -4.04 25.39 1.33
C LEU A 489 -5.00 25.03 0.19
N MET A 490 -4.66 24.05 -0.66
CA MET A 490 -5.49 23.53 -1.74
C MET A 490 -6.28 22.29 -1.33
N SER A 491 -5.88 21.61 -0.26
CA SER A 491 -6.63 20.54 0.40
C SER A 491 -7.79 21.10 1.21
#